data_f3045d789f82897b545d8dc222221fcc
#
_entry.id   f3045d789f82897b545d8dc222221fcc
#
_cell.length_a   1.000
_cell.length_b   1.000
_cell.length_c   1.000
_cell.angle_alpha   90.00
_cell.angle_beta   90.00
_cell.angle_gamma   90.00
#
_symmetry.space_group_name_H-M   'P 1'
#
loop_
_entity.id
_entity.type
_entity.pdbx_description
1 polymer ?
#
loop_
_entity_poly.entity_id
_entity_poly.type
_entity_poly.pdbx_seq_one_letter_code
_entity_poly.pdbx_strand_id
1 'polypeptide(L)'
;MGNNAIKAHLENSQKTGIFQLTGKGLPEFPEELQRLTGNLRTVDLSSNKIEMLPAAIGNFLQMKSLTLNCNKLRQLKALRTLSLSGNKFREFPAGLGSLRHLDVLDLSKNHIQAVPAEVAALQAIEINLNQNQISVVSAEVSTCQRLKVLRLDENCLEITSIPVSILTTSQVSLLSVEGNLFEVKNMRDLEGYEKYMERFTATKKKFA
;
A
#
# COMPACT_ATOMS: atom_id res chain seq x y z
N MET A 1 1.73 27.01 15.29
CA MET A 1 1.13 27.64 14.10
C MET A 1 -0.36 27.45 14.16
N GLY A 2 -1.11 28.57 14.03
CA GLY A 2 -2.47 28.56 14.51
C GLY A 2 -3.48 27.91 13.59
N ASN A 3 -4.61 27.54 14.17
CA ASN A 3 -5.87 27.06 13.57
C ASN A 3 -6.31 27.81 12.29
N ASN A 4 -5.88 29.06 12.09
CA ASN A 4 -6.28 29.87 10.93
C ASN A 4 -5.69 29.36 9.61
N ALA A 5 -4.46 28.84 9.58
CA ALA A 5 -3.86 28.33 8.35
C ALA A 5 -4.55 27.02 7.91
N ILE A 6 -4.82 26.12 8.86
CA ILE A 6 -5.55 24.87 8.59
C ILE A 6 -6.95 25.20 8.08
N LYS A 7 -7.63 26.17 8.70
CA LYS A 7 -9.02 26.55 8.34
C LYS A 7 -9.13 27.05 6.89
N ALA A 8 -8.21 27.92 6.44
CA ALA A 8 -8.20 28.40 5.06
C ALA A 8 -7.96 27.26 4.04
N HIS A 9 -7.05 26.32 4.37
CA HIS A 9 -6.80 25.17 3.55
C HIS A 9 -8.02 24.21 3.51
N LEU A 10 -8.75 24.05 4.62
CA LEU A 10 -9.96 23.25 4.68
C LEU A 10 -11.08 23.78 3.77
N GLU A 11 -11.33 25.08 3.79
CA GLU A 11 -12.35 25.71 2.95
C GLU A 11 -12.04 25.51 1.45
N ASN A 12 -10.77 25.64 1.06
CA ASN A 12 -10.34 25.34 -0.30
C ASN A 12 -10.50 23.87 -0.65
N SER A 13 -10.17 22.98 0.31
CA SER A 13 -10.24 21.53 0.12
C SER A 13 -11.66 21.02 -0.04
N GLN A 14 -12.65 21.65 0.60
CA GLN A 14 -14.06 21.35 0.39
C GLN A 14 -14.48 21.55 -1.06
N LYS A 15 -13.93 22.56 -1.73
CA LYS A 15 -14.27 22.90 -3.13
C LYS A 15 -13.48 22.05 -4.14
N THR A 16 -12.20 21.84 -3.87
CA THR A 16 -11.26 21.22 -4.82
C THR A 16 -11.05 19.72 -4.62
N GLY A 17 -11.30 19.23 -3.41
CA GLY A 17 -10.92 17.87 -3.01
C GLY A 17 -9.41 17.68 -2.80
N ILE A 18 -8.64 18.77 -2.73
CA ILE A 18 -7.18 18.75 -2.57
C ILE A 18 -6.81 19.44 -1.27
N PHE A 19 -6.09 18.73 -0.41
CA PHE A 19 -5.50 19.29 0.80
C PHE A 19 -3.98 19.14 0.75
N GLN A 20 -3.28 20.26 0.79
CA GLN A 20 -1.82 20.32 0.80
C GLN A 20 -1.35 21.20 1.95
N LEU A 21 -0.59 20.63 2.87
CA LEU A 21 -0.03 21.34 4.02
C LEU A 21 1.35 20.78 4.34
N THR A 22 2.29 21.04 3.44
CA THR A 22 3.67 20.54 3.50
C THR A 22 4.58 21.47 4.31
N GLY A 23 5.52 20.90 5.07
CA GLY A 23 6.58 21.66 5.74
C GLY A 23 6.08 22.61 6.84
N LYS A 24 4.94 22.37 7.45
CA LYS A 24 4.33 23.22 8.49
C LYS A 24 4.62 22.77 9.92
N GLY A 25 5.39 21.69 10.07
CA GLY A 25 5.76 21.17 11.40
C GLY A 25 4.59 20.54 12.15
N LEU A 26 3.54 20.08 11.44
CA LEU A 26 2.38 19.45 12.03
C LEU A 26 2.81 18.22 12.86
N PRO A 27 2.46 18.15 14.16
CA PRO A 27 2.83 17.01 15.00
C PRO A 27 1.95 15.78 14.75
N GLU A 28 0.74 15.99 14.25
CA GLU A 28 -0.29 14.97 14.04
C GLU A 28 -1.09 15.21 12.77
N PHE A 29 -1.80 14.19 12.33
CA PHE A 29 -2.74 14.28 11.21
C PHE A 29 -3.89 15.22 11.60
N PRO A 30 -4.22 16.24 10.78
CA PRO A 30 -5.29 17.18 11.11
C PRO A 30 -6.65 16.47 11.26
N GLU A 31 -7.21 16.51 12.48
CA GLU A 31 -8.52 15.85 12.76
C GLU A 31 -9.65 16.44 11.92
N GLU A 32 -9.55 17.72 11.58
CA GLU A 32 -10.53 18.43 10.76
C GLU A 32 -10.75 17.79 9.40
N LEU A 33 -9.73 17.09 8.87
CA LEU A 33 -9.85 16.37 7.60
C LEU A 33 -10.86 15.21 7.66
N GLN A 34 -11.14 14.68 8.85
CA GLN A 34 -12.14 13.63 9.04
C GLN A 34 -13.55 14.08 8.64
N ARG A 35 -13.81 15.38 8.64
CA ARG A 35 -15.09 15.96 8.14
C ARG A 35 -15.20 15.98 6.62
N LEU A 36 -14.10 15.75 5.93
CA LEU A 36 -13.99 15.80 4.47
C LEU A 36 -13.80 14.42 3.83
N THR A 37 -14.06 13.33 4.55
CA THR A 37 -13.83 11.95 4.08
C THR A 37 -14.53 11.62 2.76
N GLY A 38 -15.71 12.21 2.53
CA GLY A 38 -16.49 12.02 1.29
C GLY A 38 -16.01 12.87 0.10
N ASN A 39 -15.08 13.81 0.30
CA ASN A 39 -14.72 14.79 -0.74
C ASN A 39 -13.23 14.79 -1.09
N LEU A 40 -12.34 14.51 -0.13
CA LEU A 40 -10.90 14.57 -0.34
C LEU A 40 -10.43 13.51 -1.35
N ARG A 41 -9.69 13.96 -2.35
CA ARG A 41 -9.11 13.15 -3.42
C ARG A 41 -7.58 13.09 -3.32
N THR A 42 -6.97 14.20 -2.91
CA THR A 42 -5.51 14.30 -2.78
C THR A 42 -5.18 14.93 -1.45
N VAL A 43 -4.33 14.27 -0.68
CA VAL A 43 -3.80 14.77 0.58
C VAL A 43 -2.28 14.68 0.54
N ASP A 44 -1.62 15.84 0.70
CA ASP A 44 -0.17 15.92 0.84
C ASP A 44 0.18 16.61 2.15
N LEU A 45 0.74 15.82 3.06
CA LEU A 45 1.20 16.22 4.38
C LEU A 45 2.71 15.98 4.55
N SER A 46 3.45 16.02 3.45
CA SER A 46 4.89 15.78 3.46
C SER A 46 5.65 16.79 4.30
N SER A 47 6.85 16.43 4.75
CA SER A 47 7.76 17.29 5.51
C SER A 47 7.15 17.87 6.79
N ASN A 48 6.36 17.10 7.49
CA ASN A 48 5.80 17.42 8.79
C ASN A 48 6.43 16.56 9.91
N LYS A 49 5.82 16.56 11.07
CA LYS A 49 6.25 15.79 12.24
C LYS A 49 5.21 14.76 12.66
N ILE A 50 4.34 14.33 11.73
CA ILE A 50 3.24 13.43 12.01
C ILE A 50 3.79 12.10 12.49
N GLU A 51 3.34 11.69 13.66
CA GLU A 51 3.77 10.44 14.29
C GLU A 51 2.72 9.33 14.17
N MET A 52 1.45 9.71 14.00
CA MET A 52 0.31 8.77 13.94
C MET A 52 -0.63 9.11 12.78
N LEU A 53 -1.16 8.07 12.15
CA LEU A 53 -2.32 8.18 11.27
C LEU A 53 -3.59 7.85 12.07
N PRO A 54 -4.69 8.61 11.88
CA PRO A 54 -5.94 8.28 12.55
C PRO A 54 -6.48 6.94 12.04
N ALA A 55 -7.14 6.17 12.92
CA ALA A 55 -7.82 4.94 12.50
C ALA A 55 -8.84 5.19 11.38
N ALA A 56 -9.40 6.41 11.34
CA ALA A 56 -10.37 6.84 10.33
C ALA A 56 -9.76 7.09 8.94
N ILE A 57 -8.45 6.89 8.73
CA ILE A 57 -7.81 7.10 7.42
C ILE A 57 -8.44 6.24 6.31
N GLY A 58 -8.93 5.05 6.65
CA GLY A 58 -9.66 4.18 5.73
C GLY A 58 -11.04 4.71 5.29
N ASN A 59 -11.58 5.71 5.98
CA ASN A 59 -12.91 6.28 5.68
C ASN A 59 -12.88 7.33 4.56
N PHE A 60 -11.72 7.66 4.00
CA PHE A 60 -11.59 8.62 2.91
C PHE A 60 -11.92 7.98 1.55
N LEU A 61 -13.21 7.73 1.31
CA LEU A 61 -13.73 6.94 0.19
C LEU A 61 -13.42 7.49 -1.21
N GLN A 62 -13.02 8.77 -1.31
CA GLN A 62 -12.69 9.40 -2.60
C GLN A 62 -11.16 9.57 -2.79
N MET A 63 -10.34 9.12 -1.83
CA MET A 63 -8.91 9.38 -1.85
C MET A 63 -8.22 8.67 -3.02
N LYS A 64 -7.49 9.45 -3.82
CA LYS A 64 -6.72 9.01 -4.98
C LYS A 64 -5.22 9.04 -4.72
N SER A 65 -4.79 9.95 -3.84
CA SER A 65 -3.38 10.12 -3.48
C SER A 65 -3.25 10.56 -2.03
N LEU A 66 -2.39 9.89 -1.29
CA LEU A 66 -1.96 10.25 0.06
C LEU A 66 -0.44 10.27 0.09
N THR A 67 0.14 11.46 0.35
CA THR A 67 1.58 11.64 0.43
C THR A 67 1.97 12.06 1.85
N LEU A 68 2.87 11.30 2.45
CA LEU A 68 3.30 11.43 3.85
C LEU A 68 4.84 11.39 3.97
N ASN A 69 5.55 11.77 2.90
CA ASN A 69 7.00 11.74 2.88
C ASN A 69 7.62 12.64 3.97
N CYS A 70 8.80 12.28 4.47
CA CYS A 70 9.52 13.07 5.47
C CYS A 70 8.69 13.41 6.72
N ASN A 71 7.96 12.43 7.25
CA ASN A 71 7.28 12.50 8.54
C ASN A 71 7.96 11.60 9.58
N LYS A 72 7.40 11.52 10.79
CA LYS A 72 7.93 10.71 11.90
C LYS A 72 7.18 9.38 12.10
N LEU A 73 6.52 8.87 11.08
CA LEU A 73 5.63 7.70 11.16
C LEU A 73 6.31 6.42 11.66
N ARG A 74 7.63 6.31 11.57
CA ARG A 74 8.39 5.17 12.12
C ARG A 74 8.27 5.02 13.65
N GLN A 75 7.76 6.02 14.36
CA GLN A 75 7.48 5.95 15.79
C GLN A 75 6.18 5.21 16.12
N LEU A 76 5.38 4.85 15.11
CA LEU A 76 4.17 4.05 15.26
C LEU A 76 4.50 2.58 15.57
N LYS A 77 5.10 2.33 16.71
CA LYS A 77 5.45 0.96 17.16
C LYS A 77 4.23 0.06 17.36
N ALA A 78 3.04 0.64 17.49
CA ALA A 78 1.79 -0.08 17.74
C ALA A 78 1.00 -0.41 16.45
N LEU A 79 1.25 0.28 15.32
CA LEU A 79 0.49 0.06 14.09
C LEU A 79 0.96 -1.22 13.40
N ARG A 80 0.11 -2.25 13.45
CA ARG A 80 0.33 -3.56 12.82
C ARG A 80 -0.44 -3.74 11.54
N THR A 81 -1.62 -3.12 11.44
CA THR A 81 -2.50 -3.24 10.29
C THR A 81 -2.91 -1.86 9.80
N LEU A 82 -2.76 -1.61 8.49
CA LEU A 82 -3.27 -0.44 7.81
C LEU A 82 -4.15 -0.89 6.65
N SER A 83 -5.43 -0.53 6.69
CA SER A 83 -6.35 -0.75 5.59
C SER A 83 -6.70 0.58 4.92
N LEU A 84 -6.46 0.64 3.61
CA LEU A 84 -6.84 1.70 2.70
C LEU A 84 -7.72 1.16 1.57
N SER A 85 -8.36 0.02 1.82
CA SER A 85 -9.23 -0.69 0.87
C SER A 85 -10.45 0.14 0.47
N GLY A 86 -10.96 -0.08 -0.74
CA GLY A 86 -12.19 0.55 -1.23
C GLY A 86 -12.07 2.05 -1.50
N ASN A 87 -10.86 2.55 -1.77
CA ASN A 87 -10.58 3.94 -2.12
C ASN A 87 -10.39 4.13 -3.64
N LYS A 88 -9.81 5.24 -4.06
CA LYS A 88 -9.57 5.58 -5.47
C LYS A 88 -8.10 5.88 -5.76
N PHE A 89 -7.20 5.24 -5.01
CA PHE A 89 -5.77 5.36 -5.26
C PHE A 89 -5.45 4.87 -6.68
N ARG A 90 -4.71 5.67 -7.44
CA ARG A 90 -4.20 5.31 -8.77
C ARG A 90 -2.73 4.89 -8.72
N GLU A 91 -2.05 5.34 -7.68
CA GLU A 91 -0.65 5.06 -7.41
C GLU A 91 -0.51 4.41 -6.05
N PHE A 92 0.55 3.65 -5.87
CA PHE A 92 0.91 3.07 -4.58
C PHE A 92 1.24 4.21 -3.60
N PRO A 93 0.64 4.28 -2.39
CA PRO A 93 0.83 5.40 -1.49
C PRO A 93 2.29 5.53 -1.04
N ALA A 94 2.88 6.71 -1.27
CA ALA A 94 4.25 6.98 -0.86
C ALA A 94 4.39 7.10 0.68
N GLY A 95 5.59 6.82 1.19
CA GLY A 95 5.93 7.00 2.61
C GLY A 95 5.57 5.84 3.53
N LEU A 96 4.85 4.83 3.06
CA LEU A 96 4.46 3.66 3.88
C LEU A 96 5.68 2.84 4.36
N GLY A 97 6.82 2.90 3.67
CA GLY A 97 8.06 2.24 4.08
C GLY A 97 8.63 2.74 5.42
N SER A 98 8.17 3.91 5.91
CA SER A 98 8.52 4.41 7.24
C SER A 98 7.80 3.69 8.38
N LEU A 99 6.73 2.95 8.10
CA LEU A 99 5.96 2.17 9.07
C LEU A 99 6.67 0.85 9.40
N ARG A 100 7.70 0.92 10.21
CA ARG A 100 8.63 -0.20 10.51
C ARG A 100 7.99 -1.41 11.20
N HIS A 101 6.82 -1.26 11.78
CA HIS A 101 6.12 -2.31 12.53
C HIS A 101 4.84 -2.78 11.84
N LEU A 102 4.58 -2.31 10.62
CA LEU A 102 3.42 -2.72 9.85
C LEU A 102 3.55 -4.20 9.45
N ASP A 103 2.58 -5.00 9.82
CA ASP A 103 2.51 -6.42 9.47
C ASP A 103 1.57 -6.65 8.28
N VAL A 104 0.45 -5.93 8.22
CA VAL A 104 -0.57 -6.08 7.16
C VAL A 104 -0.87 -4.74 6.52
N LEU A 105 -0.75 -4.68 5.19
CA LEU A 105 -1.15 -3.55 4.36
C LEU A 105 -2.25 -4.00 3.39
N ASP A 106 -3.44 -3.43 3.54
CA ASP A 106 -4.56 -3.67 2.63
C ASP A 106 -4.83 -2.45 1.75
N LEU A 107 -4.55 -2.58 0.46
CA LEU A 107 -4.79 -1.62 -0.61
C LEU A 107 -5.77 -2.15 -1.65
N SER A 108 -6.53 -3.19 -1.32
CA SER A 108 -7.49 -3.81 -2.23
C SER A 108 -8.59 -2.84 -2.67
N LYS A 109 -9.27 -3.15 -3.79
CA LYS A 109 -10.39 -2.36 -4.31
C LYS A 109 -10.05 -0.89 -4.53
N ASN A 110 -8.94 -0.63 -5.21
CA ASN A 110 -8.50 0.69 -5.64
C ASN A 110 -8.32 0.72 -7.16
N HIS A 111 -7.56 1.67 -7.70
CA HIS A 111 -7.24 1.81 -9.12
C HIS A 111 -5.72 1.87 -9.34
N ILE A 112 -4.95 1.22 -8.47
CA ILE A 112 -3.48 1.20 -8.54
C ILE A 112 -3.07 0.48 -9.81
N GLN A 113 -2.12 1.06 -10.56
CA GLN A 113 -1.70 0.56 -11.85
C GLN A 113 -0.35 -0.18 -11.83
N ALA A 114 0.46 0.09 -10.81
CA ALA A 114 1.77 -0.54 -10.67
C ALA A 114 2.15 -0.73 -9.19
N VAL A 115 2.95 -1.77 -8.93
CA VAL A 115 3.69 -1.93 -7.68
C VAL A 115 5.10 -1.38 -7.90
N PRO A 116 5.45 -0.22 -7.31
CA PRO A 116 6.70 0.46 -7.58
C PRO A 116 7.88 -0.13 -6.79
N ALA A 117 9.10 0.30 -7.11
CA ALA A 117 10.32 -0.15 -6.45
C ALA A 117 10.37 0.21 -4.95
N GLU A 118 9.71 1.29 -4.55
CA GLU A 118 9.61 1.75 -3.16
C GLU A 118 8.96 0.74 -2.22
N VAL A 119 8.26 -0.26 -2.76
CA VAL A 119 7.72 -1.39 -1.97
C VAL A 119 8.80 -2.11 -1.18
N ALA A 120 10.06 -2.12 -1.65
CA ALA A 120 11.21 -2.70 -0.97
C ALA A 120 11.43 -2.16 0.46
N ALA A 121 10.99 -0.93 0.73
CA ALA A 121 11.10 -0.33 2.06
C ALA A 121 10.07 -0.86 3.06
N LEU A 122 9.04 -1.56 2.61
CA LEU A 122 7.99 -2.10 3.48
C LEU A 122 8.51 -3.24 4.35
N GLN A 123 8.00 -3.27 5.58
CA GLN A 123 8.27 -4.34 6.54
C GLN A 123 7.05 -5.27 6.72
N ALA A 124 6.06 -5.16 5.84
CA ALA A 124 4.83 -5.93 5.94
C ALA A 124 5.07 -7.43 5.71
N ILE A 125 4.30 -8.23 6.41
CA ILE A 125 4.22 -9.70 6.23
C ILE A 125 3.21 -10.02 5.14
N GLU A 126 2.12 -9.25 5.06
CA GLU A 126 1.07 -9.37 4.06
C GLU A 126 0.80 -8.04 3.38
N ILE A 127 0.73 -8.06 2.04
CA ILE A 127 0.27 -6.96 1.20
C ILE A 127 -0.88 -7.47 0.34
N ASN A 128 -2.06 -6.85 0.52
CA ASN A 128 -3.25 -7.14 -0.26
C ASN A 128 -3.48 -6.02 -1.29
N LEU A 129 -3.40 -6.37 -2.56
CA LEU A 129 -3.59 -5.50 -3.72
C LEU A 129 -4.68 -6.04 -4.66
N ASN A 130 -5.54 -6.93 -4.17
CA ASN A 130 -6.62 -7.51 -4.96
C ASN A 130 -7.56 -6.43 -5.50
N GLN A 131 -8.15 -6.68 -6.67
CA GLN A 131 -9.13 -5.78 -7.28
C GLN A 131 -8.56 -4.37 -7.49
N ASN A 132 -7.49 -4.29 -8.26
CA ASN A 132 -6.86 -3.06 -8.73
C ASN A 132 -6.74 -3.10 -10.27
N GLN A 133 -5.86 -2.29 -10.84
CA GLN A 133 -5.57 -2.24 -12.28
C GLN A 133 -4.07 -2.48 -12.54
N ILE A 134 -3.44 -3.30 -11.69
CA ILE A 134 -1.98 -3.50 -11.73
C ILE A 134 -1.62 -4.32 -12.97
N SER A 135 -0.76 -3.75 -13.80
CA SER A 135 -0.16 -4.40 -14.97
C SER A 135 1.35 -4.58 -14.84
N VAL A 136 1.98 -3.89 -13.87
CA VAL A 136 3.43 -3.93 -13.64
C VAL A 136 3.72 -4.17 -12.16
N VAL A 137 4.59 -5.14 -11.88
CA VAL A 137 5.11 -5.41 -10.54
C VAL A 137 6.62 -5.27 -10.57
N SER A 138 7.17 -4.39 -9.72
CA SER A 138 8.62 -4.23 -9.60
C SER A 138 9.28 -5.49 -9.04
N ALA A 139 10.43 -5.87 -9.58
CA ALA A 139 11.25 -6.96 -9.06
C ALA A 139 11.69 -6.73 -7.61
N GLU A 140 11.72 -5.49 -7.15
CA GLU A 140 12.09 -5.09 -5.80
C GLU A 140 11.15 -5.65 -4.71
N VAL A 141 9.96 -6.11 -5.07
CA VAL A 141 9.08 -6.89 -4.18
C VAL A 141 9.81 -8.10 -3.58
N SER A 142 10.70 -8.72 -4.36
CA SER A 142 11.47 -9.90 -3.90
C SER A 142 12.45 -9.59 -2.78
N THR A 143 12.82 -8.33 -2.60
CA THR A 143 13.75 -7.88 -1.56
C THR A 143 13.06 -7.59 -0.22
N CYS A 144 11.72 -7.62 -0.17
CA CYS A 144 10.95 -7.47 1.06
C CYS A 144 11.18 -8.64 2.00
N GLN A 145 12.07 -8.48 2.98
CA GLN A 145 12.57 -9.58 3.82
C GLN A 145 11.51 -10.28 4.66
N ARG A 146 10.43 -9.59 5.00
CA ARG A 146 9.35 -10.14 5.86
C ARG A 146 8.12 -10.58 5.07
N LEU A 147 8.00 -10.24 3.79
CA LEU A 147 6.81 -10.48 3.00
C LEU A 147 6.60 -11.99 2.77
N LYS A 148 5.49 -12.51 3.26
CA LYS A 148 5.06 -13.91 3.12
C LYS A 148 3.82 -14.05 2.24
N VAL A 149 2.95 -13.07 2.25
CA VAL A 149 1.67 -13.09 1.53
C VAL A 149 1.58 -11.89 0.61
N LEU A 150 1.47 -12.12 -0.69
CA LEU A 150 1.23 -11.11 -1.71
C LEU A 150 -0.03 -11.49 -2.49
N ARG A 151 -1.07 -10.65 -2.38
CA ARG A 151 -2.34 -10.86 -3.07
C ARG A 151 -2.48 -9.86 -4.21
N LEU A 152 -2.67 -10.40 -5.41
CA LEU A 152 -2.78 -9.67 -6.68
C LEU A 152 -3.94 -10.18 -7.54
N ASP A 153 -4.96 -10.80 -6.91
CA ASP A 153 -6.12 -11.31 -7.64
C ASP A 153 -6.91 -10.16 -8.28
N GLU A 154 -7.56 -10.45 -9.41
CA GLU A 154 -8.42 -9.50 -10.13
C GLU A 154 -7.68 -8.20 -10.46
N ASN A 155 -6.56 -8.31 -11.15
CA ASN A 155 -5.75 -7.21 -11.69
C ASN A 155 -5.59 -7.34 -13.22
N CYS A 156 -4.64 -6.61 -13.80
CA CYS A 156 -4.35 -6.59 -15.24
C CYS A 156 -2.96 -7.17 -15.57
N LEU A 157 -2.49 -8.15 -14.78
CA LEU A 157 -1.18 -8.75 -14.98
C LEU A 157 -1.18 -9.71 -16.17
N GLU A 158 -0.17 -9.63 -16.99
CA GLU A 158 0.22 -10.70 -17.89
C GLU A 158 1.19 -11.66 -17.18
N ILE A 159 1.37 -12.87 -17.68
CA ILE A 159 2.29 -13.84 -17.08
C ILE A 159 3.74 -13.31 -17.02
N THR A 160 4.13 -12.54 -18.02
CA THR A 160 5.44 -11.86 -18.13
C THR A 160 5.62 -10.71 -17.15
N SER A 161 4.53 -10.21 -16.56
CA SER A 161 4.57 -9.15 -15.54
C SER A 161 4.91 -9.68 -14.14
N ILE A 162 4.97 -11.00 -13.96
CA ILE A 162 5.37 -11.62 -12.69
C ILE A 162 6.91 -11.67 -12.64
N PRO A 163 7.56 -10.89 -11.76
CA PRO A 163 9.01 -10.96 -11.64
C PRO A 163 9.47 -12.34 -11.20
N VAL A 164 10.33 -12.97 -11.97
CA VAL A 164 10.90 -14.30 -11.65
C VAL A 164 11.56 -14.31 -10.27
N SER A 165 12.11 -13.19 -9.83
CA SER A 165 12.70 -13.04 -8.50
C SER A 165 11.71 -13.31 -7.34
N ILE A 166 10.41 -13.08 -7.56
CA ILE A 166 9.38 -13.43 -6.55
C ILE A 166 9.35 -14.95 -6.35
N LEU A 167 9.52 -15.73 -7.42
CA LEU A 167 9.50 -17.18 -7.35
C LEU A 167 10.85 -17.76 -6.88
N THR A 168 11.96 -17.18 -7.32
CA THR A 168 13.30 -17.74 -7.10
C THR A 168 13.95 -17.32 -5.79
N THR A 169 13.86 -16.04 -5.39
CA THR A 169 14.68 -15.46 -4.31
C THR A 169 13.89 -14.84 -3.17
N SER A 170 12.60 -14.55 -3.37
CA SER A 170 11.79 -13.89 -2.34
C SER A 170 11.46 -14.80 -1.15
N GLN A 171 10.87 -14.19 -0.12
CA GLN A 171 10.32 -14.89 1.03
C GLN A 171 8.81 -15.21 0.88
N VAL A 172 8.21 -14.85 -0.26
CA VAL A 172 6.77 -15.04 -0.50
C VAL A 172 6.44 -16.52 -0.55
N SER A 173 5.53 -16.95 0.33
CA SER A 173 5.02 -18.32 0.40
C SER A 173 3.56 -18.45 -0.02
N LEU A 174 2.84 -17.32 -0.14
CA LEU A 174 1.52 -17.26 -0.75
C LEU A 174 1.49 -16.10 -1.73
N LEU A 175 1.43 -16.42 -3.03
CA LEU A 175 1.20 -15.50 -4.12
C LEU A 175 -0.16 -15.83 -4.75
N SER A 176 -1.14 -14.92 -4.66
CA SER A 176 -2.42 -15.10 -5.32
C SER A 176 -2.54 -14.17 -6.52
N VAL A 177 -2.93 -14.71 -7.66
CA VAL A 177 -2.94 -14.02 -8.96
C VAL A 177 -4.15 -14.44 -9.82
N GLU A 178 -5.21 -14.93 -9.20
CA GLU A 178 -6.42 -15.34 -9.91
C GLU A 178 -7.11 -14.12 -10.55
N GLY A 179 -7.83 -14.33 -11.65
CA GLY A 179 -8.57 -13.26 -12.32
C GLY A 179 -7.71 -12.19 -13.01
N ASN A 180 -6.45 -12.52 -13.35
CA ASN A 180 -5.57 -11.70 -14.20
C ASN A 180 -5.67 -12.09 -15.69
N LEU A 181 -4.81 -11.55 -16.54
CA LEU A 181 -4.84 -11.75 -18.00
C LEU A 181 -4.15 -13.06 -18.45
N PHE A 182 -3.95 -14.00 -17.53
CA PHE A 182 -3.36 -15.31 -17.80
C PHE A 182 -4.03 -16.38 -16.93
N GLU A 183 -3.89 -17.64 -17.33
CA GLU A 183 -4.35 -18.76 -16.51
C GLU A 183 -3.30 -19.12 -15.46
N VAL A 184 -3.71 -19.26 -14.19
CA VAL A 184 -2.80 -19.54 -13.07
C VAL A 184 -1.94 -20.79 -13.31
N LYS A 185 -2.45 -21.77 -14.07
CA LYS A 185 -1.68 -22.97 -14.43
C LYS A 185 -0.37 -22.64 -15.19
N ASN A 186 -0.34 -21.51 -15.95
CA ASN A 186 0.84 -21.11 -16.72
C ASN A 186 2.02 -20.68 -15.84
N MET A 187 1.76 -20.41 -14.55
CA MET A 187 2.84 -20.14 -13.60
C MET A 187 3.79 -21.32 -13.42
N ARG A 188 3.35 -22.54 -13.74
CA ARG A 188 4.17 -23.76 -13.64
C ARG A 188 5.35 -23.73 -14.61
N ASP A 189 5.23 -22.97 -15.70
CA ASP A 189 6.24 -22.84 -16.72
C ASP A 189 7.28 -21.75 -16.42
N LEU A 190 7.05 -20.96 -15.35
CA LEU A 190 7.97 -19.91 -14.94
C LEU A 190 9.18 -20.48 -14.19
N GLU A 191 10.34 -19.89 -14.47
CA GLU A 191 11.55 -20.18 -13.69
C GLU A 191 11.32 -19.95 -12.19
N GLY A 192 11.73 -20.91 -11.38
CA GLY A 192 11.62 -20.84 -9.93
C GLY A 192 10.26 -21.23 -9.34
N TYR A 193 9.31 -21.67 -10.18
CA TYR A 193 8.00 -22.14 -9.68
C TYR A 193 8.14 -23.26 -8.65
N GLU A 194 9.03 -24.22 -8.85
CA GLU A 194 9.27 -25.31 -7.90
C GLU A 194 9.73 -24.79 -6.54
N LYS A 195 10.68 -23.85 -6.52
CA LYS A 195 11.16 -23.19 -5.29
C LYS A 195 10.04 -22.45 -4.57
N TYR A 196 9.16 -21.78 -5.32
CA TYR A 196 7.97 -21.16 -4.75
C TYR A 196 7.05 -22.22 -4.12
N MET A 197 6.80 -23.34 -4.82
CA MET A 197 5.92 -24.41 -4.33
C MET A 197 6.46 -25.10 -3.08
N GLU A 198 7.77 -25.19 -2.91
CA GLU A 198 8.39 -25.66 -1.67
C GLU A 198 8.00 -24.76 -0.48
N ARG A 199 8.12 -23.42 -0.65
CA ARG A 199 7.74 -22.43 0.38
C ARG A 199 6.25 -22.48 0.67
N PHE A 200 5.42 -22.55 -0.36
CA PHE A 200 3.96 -22.63 -0.25
C PHE A 200 3.54 -23.88 0.53
N THR A 201 4.08 -25.06 0.17
CA THR A 201 3.75 -26.33 0.81
C THR A 201 4.23 -26.39 2.26
N ALA A 202 5.45 -25.88 2.53
CA ALA A 202 5.97 -25.81 3.89
C ALA A 202 5.11 -24.93 4.81
N THR A 203 4.51 -23.87 4.25
CA THR A 203 3.61 -22.99 5.00
C THR A 203 2.28 -23.70 5.30
N LYS A 204 1.68 -24.39 4.33
CA LYS A 204 0.44 -25.16 4.55
C LYS A 204 0.59 -26.23 5.63
N LYS A 205 1.71 -26.94 5.67
CA LYS A 205 1.98 -27.99 6.67
C LYS A 205 2.06 -27.48 8.11
N LYS A 206 2.33 -26.19 8.31
CA LYS A 206 2.38 -25.58 9.66
C LYS A 206 1.01 -25.24 10.23
N PHE A 207 -0.01 -25.19 9.39
CA PHE A 207 -1.39 -24.84 9.75
C PHE A 207 -2.38 -26.00 9.59
N ALA A 208 -1.92 -27.19 9.19
CA ALA A 208 -2.67 -28.45 9.16
C ALA A 208 -2.33 -29.28 10.39
#